data_ea14b236d3f7e7c113f8edb823910ec3
#
_entry.id   ea14b236d3f7e7c113f8edb823910ec3
#
_cell.length_a   1.000
_cell.length_b   1.000
_cell.length_c   1.000
_cell.angle_alpha   90.00
_cell.angle_beta   90.00
_cell.angle_gamma   90.00
#
_symmetry.space_group_name_H-M   'P 1'
#
loop_
_entity.id
_entity.type
_entity.pdbx_description
1 polymer ?
#
loop_
_entity_poly.entity_id
_entity_poly.type
_entity_poly.pdbx_seq_one_letter_code
_entity_poly.pdbx_strand_id
1 'polypeptide(L)'
;MTITRAGHRTEVIPFRARDNTPLSLVHVTSPAEPVKGPVLLVHGSGVRAELFRPPTRTTIVDVLLEDGWDVWMLNWRASIDLDPLSWTLADAAVYDHPAAVEYVLRETGAETMKAVIHCQGSTSFTMSAVAGLLPQVDTIVSNAVSLHPVVPAFSRLKIDYLTPVVKLFTPYLSPSWGYKSQGYFTRAIRGLVKATHHECDNTVCKLVSFTYGSGRPALWAHENLSNATHEWLSGEFAEVPVTFFEEMGRSIRAGHMVAAGNHPELPENYVAEAPQTDARFAFIAGMDNLCFLPESQQRSYGFFNKHRPGKDSLHLIPGYGHLDIFFGENAWQDTFPIIIDELNGHQELTP
;
A
#
# COMPACT_ATOMS: atom_id res chain seq x y z
N MET A 1 24.77 3.43 -6.89
CA MET A 1 24.21 2.59 -7.97
C MET A 1 24.47 1.14 -7.60
N THR A 2 23.46 0.38 -7.24
CA THR A 2 23.58 -1.04 -6.82
C THR A 2 23.04 -1.90 -7.96
N ILE A 3 23.81 -2.90 -8.43
CA ILE A 3 23.31 -3.88 -9.39
C ILE A 3 22.58 -4.95 -8.58
N THR A 4 21.32 -5.14 -8.85
CA THR A 4 20.46 -6.10 -8.19
C THR A 4 20.20 -7.34 -9.07
N ARG A 5 19.30 -8.25 -8.63
CA ARG A 5 18.90 -9.47 -9.34
C ARG A 5 18.75 -9.26 -10.85
N ALA A 6 19.10 -10.27 -11.65
CA ALA A 6 18.91 -10.30 -13.11
C ALA A 6 19.58 -9.15 -13.91
N GLY A 7 20.59 -8.47 -13.34
CA GLY A 7 21.28 -7.36 -14.02
C GLY A 7 20.52 -6.04 -13.99
N HIS A 8 19.42 -5.94 -13.25
CA HIS A 8 18.68 -4.69 -13.05
C HIS A 8 19.54 -3.66 -12.30
N ARG A 9 19.39 -2.41 -12.67
CA ARG A 9 20.01 -1.27 -11.97
C ARG A 9 18.98 -0.60 -11.10
N THR A 10 19.39 -0.16 -9.92
CA THR A 10 18.52 0.56 -8.99
C THR A 10 19.16 1.89 -8.64
N GLU A 11 18.38 2.95 -8.74
CA GLU A 11 18.76 4.29 -8.33
C GLU A 11 17.75 4.82 -7.32
N VAL A 12 18.24 5.32 -6.19
CA VAL A 12 17.40 6.01 -5.20
C VAL A 12 17.52 7.51 -5.44
N ILE A 13 16.42 8.14 -5.75
CA ILE A 13 16.33 9.54 -6.17
C ILE A 13 15.60 10.33 -5.09
N PRO A 14 16.29 11.17 -4.31
CA PRO A 14 15.64 12.03 -3.33
C PRO A 14 14.88 13.16 -4.03
N PHE A 15 13.67 13.43 -3.55
CA PHE A 15 12.88 14.58 -3.97
C PHE A 15 12.08 15.15 -2.79
N ARG A 16 11.25 16.16 -3.03
CA ARG A 16 10.42 16.76 -1.99
C ARG A 16 8.96 16.77 -2.39
N ALA A 17 8.10 16.46 -1.43
CA ALA A 17 6.66 16.67 -1.53
C ALA A 17 6.33 18.17 -1.67
N ARG A 18 5.10 18.50 -2.01
CA ARG A 18 4.66 19.91 -2.18
C ARG A 18 4.74 20.72 -0.89
N ASP A 19 4.69 20.09 0.28
CA ASP A 19 4.90 20.71 1.60
C ASP A 19 6.38 20.69 2.05
N ASN A 20 7.29 20.39 1.12
CA ASN A 20 8.74 20.30 1.35
C ASN A 20 9.20 19.10 2.19
N THR A 21 8.33 18.14 2.52
CA THR A 21 8.70 16.89 3.19
C THR A 21 9.68 16.09 2.31
N PRO A 22 10.83 15.61 2.85
CA PRO A 22 11.77 14.78 2.08
C PRO A 22 11.15 13.43 1.77
N LEU A 23 11.21 13.03 0.50
CA LEU A 23 10.75 11.75 -0.02
C LEU A 23 11.82 11.13 -0.92
N SER A 24 11.62 9.89 -1.37
CA SER A 24 12.47 9.30 -2.40
C SER A 24 11.68 8.44 -3.38
N LEU A 25 12.17 8.40 -4.61
CA LEU A 25 11.77 7.43 -5.62
C LEU A 25 12.88 6.40 -5.79
N VAL A 26 12.50 5.18 -6.07
CA VAL A 26 13.40 4.10 -6.46
C VAL A 26 13.12 3.78 -7.92
N HIS A 27 14.01 4.16 -8.80
CA HIS A 27 13.92 3.84 -10.23
C HIS A 27 14.67 2.55 -10.50
N VAL A 28 13.98 1.59 -11.10
CA VAL A 28 14.55 0.28 -11.45
C VAL A 28 14.53 0.12 -12.96
N THR A 29 15.72 -0.09 -13.54
CA THR A 29 15.89 -0.26 -14.97
C THR A 29 16.49 -1.63 -15.30
N SER A 30 16.08 -2.19 -16.44
CA SER A 30 16.69 -3.38 -17.03
C SER A 30 17.70 -2.99 -18.11
N PRO A 31 18.54 -3.95 -18.60
CA PRO A 31 19.39 -3.69 -19.76
C PRO A 31 18.62 -3.36 -21.05
N ALA A 32 17.36 -3.78 -21.15
CA ALA A 32 16.46 -3.43 -22.25
C ALA A 32 15.80 -2.07 -21.97
N GLU A 33 15.70 -1.23 -22.99
CA GLU A 33 14.97 0.03 -22.90
C GLU A 33 13.46 -0.22 -22.73
N PRO A 34 12.78 0.55 -21.89
CA PRO A 34 11.33 0.42 -21.73
C PRO A 34 10.61 0.79 -23.03
N VAL A 35 9.59 0.00 -23.40
CA VAL A 35 8.76 0.23 -24.60
C VAL A 35 7.35 0.69 -24.24
N LYS A 36 7.01 0.63 -22.97
CA LYS A 36 5.77 1.15 -22.35
C LYS A 36 6.10 2.38 -21.49
N GLY A 37 5.12 3.15 -21.12
CA GLY A 37 5.30 4.32 -20.28
C GLY A 37 5.67 3.97 -18.82
N PRO A 38 5.79 4.98 -17.95
CA PRO A 38 6.12 4.77 -16.55
C PRO A 38 4.96 4.15 -15.76
N VAL A 39 5.31 3.26 -14.82
CA VAL A 39 4.42 2.71 -13.82
C VAL A 39 4.96 3.00 -12.41
N LEU A 40 4.12 3.58 -11.54
CA LEU A 40 4.46 3.93 -10.17
C LEU A 40 3.87 2.92 -9.20
N LEU A 41 4.73 2.30 -8.39
CA LEU A 41 4.31 1.42 -7.30
C LEU A 41 4.31 2.19 -5.99
N VAL A 42 3.20 2.14 -5.23
CA VAL A 42 3.03 2.85 -3.96
C VAL A 42 2.69 1.88 -2.85
N HIS A 43 3.58 1.75 -1.87
CA HIS A 43 3.48 0.82 -0.75
C HIS A 43 2.50 1.29 0.35
N GLY A 44 2.20 0.40 1.31
CA GLY A 44 1.38 0.68 2.49
C GLY A 44 2.09 1.51 3.56
N SER A 45 1.46 1.70 4.72
CA SER A 45 2.07 2.43 5.84
C SER A 45 3.00 1.53 6.67
N GLY A 46 4.12 2.12 7.15
CA GLY A 46 5.08 1.44 8.02
C GLY A 46 5.91 0.36 7.35
N VAL A 47 6.01 0.43 6.02
CA VAL A 47 6.85 -0.40 5.14
C VAL A 47 7.62 0.51 4.18
N ARG A 48 8.29 -0.04 3.18
CA ARG A 48 9.05 0.72 2.18
C ARG A 48 8.85 0.17 0.76
N ALA A 49 9.38 0.89 -0.23
CA ALA A 49 9.30 0.52 -1.65
C ALA A 49 9.81 -0.89 -1.95
N GLU A 50 10.82 -1.37 -1.20
CA GLU A 50 11.37 -2.73 -1.32
C GLU A 50 10.34 -3.85 -1.07
N LEU A 51 9.16 -3.53 -0.52
CA LEU A 51 8.04 -4.48 -0.38
C LEU A 51 7.67 -5.14 -1.73
N PHE A 52 7.86 -4.44 -2.84
CA PHE A 52 7.60 -4.94 -4.18
C PHE A 52 8.74 -5.80 -4.76
N ARG A 53 9.86 -5.95 -4.02
CA ARG A 53 11.03 -6.76 -4.39
C ARG A 53 11.43 -7.75 -3.28
N PRO A 54 10.50 -8.57 -2.77
CA PRO A 54 10.78 -9.56 -1.73
C PRO A 54 11.81 -10.61 -2.23
N PRO A 55 12.40 -11.42 -1.32
CA PRO A 55 13.35 -12.47 -1.70
C PRO A 55 12.65 -13.72 -2.30
N THR A 56 11.68 -13.52 -3.18
CA THR A 56 11.03 -14.55 -3.98
C THR A 56 11.76 -14.77 -5.30
N ARG A 57 11.44 -15.84 -6.01
CA ARG A 57 12.06 -16.17 -7.31
C ARG A 57 11.82 -15.05 -8.34
N THR A 58 10.60 -14.56 -8.42
CA THR A 58 10.16 -13.52 -9.37
C THR A 58 9.33 -12.51 -8.60
N THR A 59 9.61 -11.23 -8.77
CA THR A 59 8.90 -10.14 -8.14
C THR A 59 7.99 -9.42 -9.14
N ILE A 60 7.05 -8.61 -8.64
CA ILE A 60 6.21 -7.79 -9.54
C ILE A 60 7.08 -6.81 -10.36
N VAL A 61 8.19 -6.32 -9.79
CA VAL A 61 9.13 -5.45 -10.50
C VAL A 61 9.79 -6.17 -11.66
N ASP A 62 10.22 -7.44 -11.46
CA ASP A 62 10.81 -8.24 -12.54
C ASP A 62 9.83 -8.41 -13.70
N VAL A 63 8.57 -8.76 -13.38
CA VAL A 63 7.52 -8.98 -14.40
C VAL A 63 7.16 -7.68 -15.13
N LEU A 64 7.09 -6.55 -14.43
CA LEU A 64 6.84 -5.25 -15.06
C LEU A 64 7.96 -4.85 -16.01
N LEU A 65 9.23 -5.04 -15.61
CA LEU A 65 10.39 -4.77 -16.48
C LEU A 65 10.44 -5.70 -17.70
N GLU A 66 10.13 -7.00 -17.51
CA GLU A 66 10.04 -7.97 -18.61
C GLU A 66 8.90 -7.64 -19.58
N ASP A 67 7.80 -7.09 -19.08
CA ASP A 67 6.67 -6.62 -19.88
C ASP A 67 6.92 -5.25 -20.55
N GLY A 68 8.07 -4.64 -20.29
CA GLY A 68 8.56 -3.41 -20.96
C GLY A 68 8.13 -2.10 -20.31
N TRP A 69 7.69 -2.11 -19.04
CA TRP A 69 7.39 -0.91 -18.28
C TRP A 69 8.64 -0.21 -17.76
N ASP A 70 8.58 1.11 -17.64
CA ASP A 70 9.55 1.93 -16.89
C ASP A 70 9.12 1.98 -15.42
N VAL A 71 9.85 1.30 -14.53
CA VAL A 71 9.37 0.97 -13.17
C VAL A 71 9.91 1.93 -12.12
N TRP A 72 8.99 2.63 -11.47
CA TRP A 72 9.25 3.56 -10.38
C TRP A 72 8.54 3.11 -9.11
N MET A 73 9.20 3.19 -7.96
CA MET A 73 8.61 2.87 -6.66
C MET A 73 8.76 4.07 -5.73
N LEU A 74 7.67 4.45 -5.05
CA LEU A 74 7.64 5.62 -4.19
C LEU A 74 7.85 5.24 -2.72
N ASN A 75 8.83 5.86 -2.07
CA ASN A 75 8.92 5.99 -0.63
C ASN A 75 8.25 7.32 -0.23
N TRP A 76 6.95 7.25 0.02
CA TRP A 76 6.16 8.38 0.51
C TRP A 76 6.33 8.56 2.03
N ARG A 77 5.74 9.60 2.63
CA ARG A 77 5.92 9.95 4.07
C ARG A 77 5.68 8.83 5.07
N ALA A 78 5.02 7.75 4.68
CA ALA A 78 4.82 6.57 5.52
C ALA A 78 5.92 5.50 5.37
N SER A 79 6.97 5.78 4.60
CA SER A 79 8.09 4.84 4.41
C SER A 79 8.99 4.79 5.64
N ILE A 80 9.43 3.56 5.97
CA ILE A 80 10.43 3.31 7.03
C ILE A 80 11.86 3.73 6.64
N ASP A 81 12.09 4.07 5.38
CA ASP A 81 13.37 4.60 4.90
C ASP A 81 13.49 6.11 5.13
N LEU A 82 12.45 6.76 5.62
CA LEU A 82 12.42 8.17 5.99
C LEU A 82 12.43 8.33 7.51
N ASP A 83 12.85 9.51 7.97
CA ASP A 83 12.75 9.83 9.39
C ASP A 83 11.29 9.82 9.87
N PRO A 84 10.99 9.21 11.03
CA PRO A 84 9.62 9.16 11.54
C PRO A 84 9.03 10.56 11.72
N LEU A 85 7.87 10.78 11.12
CA LEU A 85 7.09 12.01 11.26
C LEU A 85 5.62 11.71 11.53
N SER A 86 4.92 12.67 12.11
CA SER A 86 3.47 12.59 12.25
C SER A 86 2.84 13.03 10.92
N TRP A 87 1.91 12.23 10.41
CA TRP A 87 1.25 12.49 9.12
C TRP A 87 -0.19 11.94 9.12
N THR A 88 -0.95 12.39 8.13
CA THR A 88 -2.28 11.89 7.78
C THR A 88 -2.30 11.39 6.34
N LEU A 89 -3.28 10.57 5.97
CA LEU A 89 -3.48 10.16 4.58
C LEU A 89 -3.83 11.35 3.68
N ALA A 90 -4.51 12.35 4.26
CA ALA A 90 -4.82 13.61 3.58
C ALA A 90 -3.56 14.38 3.20
N ASP A 91 -2.54 14.45 4.09
CA ASP A 91 -1.25 15.07 3.77
C ASP A 91 -0.58 14.38 2.57
N ALA A 92 -0.55 13.05 2.57
CA ALA A 92 0.02 12.29 1.46
C ALA A 92 -0.77 12.49 0.17
N ALA A 93 -2.09 12.55 0.24
CA ALA A 93 -2.97 12.76 -0.90
C ALA A 93 -2.72 14.11 -1.59
N VAL A 94 -2.49 15.17 -0.82
CA VAL A 94 -2.28 16.52 -1.37
C VAL A 94 -0.83 16.77 -1.77
N TYR A 95 0.12 16.27 -0.98
CA TYR A 95 1.51 16.70 -1.12
C TYR A 95 2.42 15.67 -1.75
N ASP A 96 2.31 14.37 -1.39
CA ASP A 96 3.28 13.35 -1.81
C ASP A 96 2.98 12.81 -3.21
N HIS A 97 1.76 12.29 -3.40
CA HIS A 97 1.40 11.60 -4.64
C HIS A 97 1.42 12.51 -5.86
N PRO A 98 0.87 13.74 -5.82
CA PRO A 98 0.99 14.64 -6.96
C PRO A 98 2.43 15.04 -7.26
N ALA A 99 3.26 15.27 -6.23
CA ALA A 99 4.68 15.60 -6.43
C ALA A 99 5.46 14.42 -7.05
N ALA A 100 5.15 13.18 -6.65
CA ALA A 100 5.78 12.00 -7.21
C ALA A 100 5.38 11.78 -8.68
N VAL A 101 4.09 11.92 -9.02
CA VAL A 101 3.59 11.82 -10.39
C VAL A 101 4.24 12.89 -11.29
N GLU A 102 4.24 14.15 -10.85
CA GLU A 102 4.88 15.26 -11.57
C GLU A 102 6.38 15.01 -11.78
N TYR A 103 7.07 14.47 -10.76
CA TYR A 103 8.48 14.14 -10.85
C TYR A 103 8.74 13.09 -11.93
N VAL A 104 8.06 11.96 -11.86
CA VAL A 104 8.25 10.84 -12.80
C VAL A 104 7.94 11.27 -14.23
N LEU A 105 6.85 11.97 -14.47
CA LEU A 105 6.48 12.44 -15.83
C LEU A 105 7.49 13.44 -16.39
N ARG A 106 8.05 14.31 -15.56
CA ARG A 106 9.11 15.23 -15.98
C ARG A 106 10.39 14.50 -16.38
N GLU A 107 10.83 13.49 -15.59
CA GLU A 107 12.04 12.74 -15.85
C GLU A 107 11.93 11.83 -17.09
N THR A 108 10.74 11.26 -17.31
CA THR A 108 10.48 10.34 -18.42
C THR A 108 10.04 11.05 -19.70
N GLY A 109 9.52 12.26 -19.60
CA GLY A 109 8.90 12.97 -20.73
C GLY A 109 7.55 12.38 -21.16
N ALA A 110 6.99 11.44 -20.41
CA ALA A 110 5.69 10.84 -20.69
C ALA A 110 4.54 11.80 -20.35
N GLU A 111 3.47 11.76 -21.16
CA GLU A 111 2.26 12.58 -20.92
C GLU A 111 1.38 11.97 -19.83
N THR A 112 1.33 10.64 -19.73
CA THR A 112 0.54 9.89 -18.75
C THR A 112 1.38 8.78 -18.12
N MET A 113 0.87 8.25 -17.02
CA MET A 113 1.46 7.09 -16.34
C MET A 113 0.40 6.20 -15.72
N LYS A 114 0.83 5.00 -15.30
CA LYS A 114 -0.01 4.06 -14.57
C LYS A 114 0.48 3.89 -13.15
N ALA A 115 -0.38 3.34 -12.27
CA ALA A 115 -0.02 3.11 -10.88
C ALA A 115 -0.50 1.74 -10.38
N VAL A 116 0.34 1.10 -9.55
CA VAL A 116 -0.01 -0.06 -8.72
C VAL A 116 0.11 0.38 -7.27
N ILE A 117 -1.00 0.43 -6.58
CA ILE A 117 -1.08 1.01 -5.24
C ILE A 117 -1.57 -0.01 -4.23
N HIS A 118 -0.98 0.01 -3.03
CA HIS A 118 -1.23 -1.01 -2.02
C HIS A 118 -1.55 -0.40 -0.65
N CYS A 119 -2.54 -0.99 0.05
CA CYS A 119 -2.87 -0.71 1.44
C CYS A 119 -3.15 0.79 1.65
N GLN A 120 -2.46 1.45 2.56
CA GLN A 120 -2.66 2.87 2.86
C GLN A 120 -2.13 3.80 1.77
N GLY A 121 -1.13 3.35 1.01
CA GLY A 121 -0.75 4.02 -0.23
C GLY A 121 -1.88 3.98 -1.26
N SER A 122 -2.64 2.88 -1.32
CA SER A 122 -3.83 2.81 -2.15
C SER A 122 -4.92 3.77 -1.68
N THR A 123 -5.16 3.85 -0.36
CA THR A 123 -6.14 4.79 0.19
C THR A 123 -5.79 6.24 -0.14
N SER A 124 -4.59 6.70 0.23
CA SER A 124 -4.18 8.10 0.01
C SER A 124 -4.04 8.47 -1.47
N PHE A 125 -3.57 7.53 -2.31
CA PHE A 125 -3.49 7.76 -3.75
C PHE A 125 -4.89 7.85 -4.39
N THR A 126 -5.82 6.98 -3.97
CA THR A 126 -7.21 7.06 -4.43
C THR A 126 -7.87 8.36 -3.97
N MET A 127 -7.57 8.84 -2.74
CA MET A 127 -8.04 10.17 -2.27
C MET A 127 -7.56 11.28 -3.20
N SER A 128 -6.27 11.28 -3.59
CA SER A 128 -5.72 12.21 -4.59
C SER A 128 -6.47 12.12 -5.93
N ALA A 129 -6.65 10.91 -6.45
CA ALA A 129 -7.26 10.68 -7.75
C ALA A 129 -8.72 11.18 -7.78
N VAL A 130 -9.55 10.80 -6.79
CA VAL A 130 -10.96 11.20 -6.76
C VAL A 130 -11.16 12.69 -6.50
N ALA A 131 -10.17 13.36 -5.91
CA ALA A 131 -10.14 14.82 -5.76
C ALA A 131 -9.63 15.54 -7.01
N GLY A 132 -9.31 14.82 -8.11
CA GLY A 132 -8.83 15.41 -9.36
C GLY A 132 -7.37 15.89 -9.33
N LEU A 133 -6.58 15.47 -8.33
CA LEU A 133 -5.18 15.91 -8.17
C LEU A 133 -4.19 15.12 -9.03
N LEU A 134 -4.62 14.05 -9.71
CA LEU A 134 -3.80 13.15 -10.51
C LEU A 134 -4.36 12.95 -11.93
N PRO A 135 -4.60 14.03 -12.71
CA PRO A 135 -5.21 13.91 -14.03
C PRO A 135 -4.34 13.18 -15.07
N GLN A 136 -3.04 13.05 -14.81
CA GLN A 136 -2.09 12.36 -15.70
C GLN A 136 -2.01 10.84 -15.44
N VAL A 137 -2.68 10.33 -14.40
CA VAL A 137 -2.71 8.88 -14.15
C VAL A 137 -3.93 8.30 -14.85
N ASP A 138 -3.71 7.41 -15.83
CA ASP A 138 -4.78 6.87 -16.67
C ASP A 138 -5.30 5.51 -16.20
N THR A 139 -4.48 4.72 -15.50
CA THR A 139 -4.85 3.39 -14.98
C THR A 139 -4.29 3.19 -13.58
N ILE A 140 -5.13 2.74 -12.66
CA ILE A 140 -4.77 2.51 -11.25
C ILE A 140 -5.19 1.10 -10.85
N VAL A 141 -4.21 0.25 -10.55
CA VAL A 141 -4.43 -1.06 -9.92
C VAL A 141 -4.36 -0.87 -8.41
N SER A 142 -5.51 -0.93 -7.74
CA SER A 142 -5.68 -0.66 -6.32
C SER A 142 -5.84 -1.95 -5.53
N ASN A 143 -4.88 -2.29 -4.65
CA ASN A 143 -4.94 -3.49 -3.84
C ASN A 143 -5.30 -3.22 -2.38
N ALA A 144 -6.17 -4.06 -1.84
CA ALA A 144 -6.59 -4.25 -0.46
C ALA A 144 -7.63 -3.26 0.05
N VAL A 145 -7.47 -1.97 -0.12
CA VAL A 145 -8.38 -0.92 0.37
C VAL A 145 -8.26 0.34 -0.47
N SER A 146 -9.37 1.05 -0.65
CA SER A 146 -9.44 2.35 -1.32
C SER A 146 -10.26 3.34 -0.49
N LEU A 147 -11.51 3.62 -0.87
CA LEU A 147 -12.37 4.61 -0.19
C LEU A 147 -13.24 4.05 0.95
N HIS A 148 -13.37 2.74 1.08
CA HIS A 148 -14.26 2.11 2.05
C HIS A 148 -13.47 1.15 2.96
N PRO A 149 -12.87 1.64 4.06
CA PRO A 149 -12.15 0.78 4.98
C PRO A 149 -13.13 -0.09 5.78
N VAL A 150 -13.13 -1.39 5.53
CA VAL A 150 -13.87 -2.38 6.30
C VAL A 150 -12.86 -3.28 6.99
N VAL A 151 -12.90 -3.32 8.31
CA VAL A 151 -11.96 -4.08 9.14
C VAL A 151 -12.68 -5.12 9.97
N PRO A 152 -12.00 -6.20 10.41
CA PRO A 152 -12.57 -7.14 11.37
C PRO A 152 -13.04 -6.44 12.65
N ALA A 153 -14.10 -6.98 13.29
CA ALA A 153 -14.70 -6.38 14.48
C ALA A 153 -13.70 -6.13 15.63
N PHE A 154 -12.75 -7.05 15.83
CA PHE A 154 -11.72 -6.89 16.88
C PHE A 154 -10.70 -5.79 16.52
N SER A 155 -10.37 -5.59 15.24
CA SER A 155 -9.55 -4.45 14.79
C SER A 155 -10.24 -3.12 15.08
N ARG A 156 -11.55 -3.04 14.84
CA ARG A 156 -12.35 -1.87 15.19
C ARG A 156 -12.30 -1.57 16.68
N LEU A 157 -12.46 -2.60 17.54
CA LEU A 157 -12.32 -2.45 18.99
C LEU A 157 -10.93 -1.91 19.39
N LYS A 158 -9.86 -2.43 18.79
CA LYS A 158 -8.50 -1.93 19.04
C LYS A 158 -8.36 -0.46 18.67
N ILE A 159 -8.85 -0.06 17.50
CA ILE A 159 -8.79 1.32 17.04
C ILE A 159 -9.57 2.25 17.97
N ASP A 160 -10.79 1.87 18.36
CA ASP A 160 -11.66 2.72 19.14
C ASP A 160 -11.20 2.88 20.61
N TYR A 161 -10.64 1.82 21.22
CA TYR A 161 -10.31 1.81 22.66
C TYR A 161 -8.81 1.77 22.96
N LEU A 162 -8.01 1.08 22.15
CA LEU A 162 -6.57 0.95 22.43
C LEU A 162 -5.76 2.13 21.90
N THR A 163 -6.12 2.69 20.74
CA THR A 163 -5.42 3.82 20.15
C THR A 163 -5.35 5.03 21.07
N PRO A 164 -6.44 5.49 21.74
CA PRO A 164 -6.37 6.61 22.68
C PRO A 164 -5.46 6.32 23.88
N VAL A 165 -5.43 5.08 24.37
CA VAL A 165 -4.55 4.68 25.48
C VAL A 165 -3.10 4.68 25.05
N VAL A 166 -2.77 4.12 23.89
CA VAL A 166 -1.42 4.08 23.35
C VAL A 166 -0.85 5.49 23.15
N LYS A 167 -1.67 6.43 22.67
CA LYS A 167 -1.30 7.83 22.45
C LYS A 167 -0.76 8.51 23.72
N LEU A 168 -1.17 8.08 24.91
CA LEU A 168 -0.67 8.61 26.18
C LEU A 168 0.79 8.22 26.47
N PHE A 169 1.27 7.15 25.82
CA PHE A 169 2.60 6.59 26.10
C PHE A 169 3.59 6.75 24.95
N THR A 170 3.09 6.83 23.69
CA THR A 170 3.93 6.93 22.51
C THR A 170 3.19 7.57 21.34
N PRO A 171 3.87 8.41 20.53
CA PRO A 171 3.29 8.96 19.30
C PRO A 171 3.28 7.97 18.13
N TYR A 172 3.95 6.80 18.27
CA TYR A 172 4.08 5.80 17.22
C TYR A 172 3.74 4.40 17.73
N LEU A 173 3.24 3.55 16.84
CA LEU A 173 3.22 2.09 16.98
C LEU A 173 4.25 1.49 16.03
N SER A 174 4.94 0.42 16.46
CA SER A 174 5.95 -0.21 15.63
C SER A 174 6.02 -1.73 15.80
N PRO A 175 5.85 -2.50 14.74
CA PRO A 175 6.13 -3.93 14.74
C PRO A 175 7.61 -4.26 15.03
N SER A 176 8.53 -3.31 14.78
CA SER A 176 9.95 -3.47 15.08
C SER A 176 10.26 -3.68 16.57
N TRP A 177 9.31 -3.40 17.48
CA TRP A 177 9.41 -3.75 18.89
C TRP A 177 9.58 -5.26 19.13
N GLY A 178 9.32 -6.07 18.12
CA GLY A 178 9.62 -7.51 18.13
C GLY A 178 11.08 -7.81 18.40
N TYR A 179 11.99 -6.97 17.92
CA TYR A 179 13.44 -7.10 18.09
C TYR A 179 14.10 -5.87 18.72
N LYS A 180 13.53 -4.67 18.61
CA LYS A 180 14.08 -3.40 19.14
C LYS A 180 13.20 -2.77 20.24
N SER A 181 12.62 -3.56 21.15
CA SER A 181 11.78 -3.00 22.22
C SER A 181 12.61 -2.18 23.22
N GLN A 182 12.27 -0.89 23.36
CA GLN A 182 12.88 0.03 24.31
C GLN A 182 11.84 0.48 25.35
N GLY A 183 12.21 0.41 26.64
CA GLY A 183 11.32 0.81 27.73
C GLY A 183 10.32 -0.25 28.19
N TYR A 184 9.64 0.03 29.31
CA TYR A 184 8.74 -0.92 29.94
C TYR A 184 7.45 -1.15 29.13
N PHE A 185 6.90 -0.09 28.53
CA PHE A 185 5.66 -0.16 27.75
C PHE A 185 5.81 -1.08 26.53
N THR A 186 6.83 -0.87 25.71
CA THR A 186 7.08 -1.68 24.50
C THR A 186 7.38 -3.14 24.83
N ARG A 187 8.07 -3.40 25.96
CA ARG A 187 8.32 -4.76 26.48
C ARG A 187 7.03 -5.44 26.93
N ALA A 188 6.12 -4.70 27.59
CA ALA A 188 4.81 -5.22 27.99
C ALA A 188 3.96 -5.59 26.78
N ILE A 189 3.86 -4.73 25.75
CA ILE A 189 3.19 -5.02 24.50
C ILE A 189 3.77 -6.27 23.83
N ARG A 190 5.11 -6.34 23.71
CA ARG A 190 5.79 -7.52 23.14
C ARG A 190 5.48 -8.80 23.94
N GLY A 191 5.46 -8.72 25.26
CA GLY A 191 5.11 -9.85 26.14
C GLY A 191 3.67 -10.31 25.92
N LEU A 192 2.71 -9.37 25.87
CA LEU A 192 1.30 -9.65 25.58
C LEU A 192 1.13 -10.33 24.22
N VAL A 193 1.76 -9.78 23.17
CA VAL A 193 1.66 -10.35 21.81
C VAL A 193 2.25 -11.75 21.75
N LYS A 194 3.42 -12.00 22.38
CA LYS A 194 3.99 -13.35 22.47
C LYS A 194 3.07 -14.34 23.17
N ALA A 195 2.35 -13.90 24.21
CA ALA A 195 1.44 -14.74 24.96
C ALA A 195 0.10 -15.03 24.24
N THR A 196 -0.28 -14.19 23.28
CA THR A 196 -1.59 -14.28 22.59
C THR A 196 -1.50 -14.74 21.15
N HIS A 197 -0.32 -14.67 20.52
CA HIS A 197 -0.07 -15.03 19.12
C HIS A 197 0.92 -16.19 19.07
N HIS A 198 0.47 -17.33 18.58
CA HIS A 198 1.24 -18.58 18.54
C HIS A 198 1.42 -19.14 17.12
N GLU A 199 1.09 -18.32 16.10
CA GLU A 199 1.06 -18.72 14.71
C GLU A 199 2.44 -19.06 14.11
N CYS A 200 3.52 -18.48 14.65
CA CYS A 200 4.91 -18.73 14.24
C CYS A 200 5.90 -18.29 15.30
N ASP A 201 7.22 -18.45 15.06
CA ASP A 201 8.26 -17.99 15.98
C ASP A 201 8.76 -16.56 15.72
N ASN A 202 8.37 -15.95 14.58
CA ASN A 202 8.75 -14.59 14.22
C ASN A 202 7.95 -13.55 15.03
N THR A 203 8.59 -12.86 15.97
CA THR A 203 7.92 -11.89 16.84
C THR A 203 7.45 -10.64 16.07
N VAL A 204 8.12 -10.27 14.97
CA VAL A 204 7.67 -9.15 14.11
C VAL A 204 6.38 -9.54 13.39
N CYS A 205 6.30 -10.74 12.82
CA CYS A 205 5.07 -11.26 12.21
C CYS A 205 3.87 -11.18 13.16
N LYS A 206 4.06 -11.62 14.42
CA LYS A 206 3.04 -11.51 15.49
C LYS A 206 2.64 -10.07 15.78
N LEU A 207 3.61 -9.16 15.86
CA LEU A 207 3.37 -7.75 16.11
C LEU A 207 2.68 -7.05 14.92
N VAL A 208 3.02 -7.41 13.69
CA VAL A 208 2.33 -6.95 12.48
C VAL A 208 0.86 -7.34 12.52
N SER A 209 0.56 -8.62 12.80
CA SER A 209 -0.81 -9.11 12.95
C SER A 209 -1.57 -8.39 14.07
N PHE A 210 -0.92 -8.18 15.21
CA PHE A 210 -1.50 -7.43 16.32
C PHE A 210 -1.76 -5.96 15.97
N THR A 211 -0.82 -5.30 15.28
CA THR A 211 -0.89 -3.86 14.99
C THR A 211 -1.95 -3.55 13.93
N TYR A 212 -1.95 -4.29 12.82
CA TYR A 212 -2.72 -3.92 11.64
C TYR A 212 -4.00 -4.72 11.44
N GLY A 213 -4.13 -5.90 12.03
CA GLY A 213 -5.24 -6.78 11.70
C GLY A 213 -5.84 -7.54 12.88
N SER A 214 -6.68 -8.51 12.59
CA SER A 214 -7.30 -9.42 13.55
C SER A 214 -7.29 -10.82 12.98
N GLY A 215 -6.15 -11.44 12.96
CA GLY A 215 -5.93 -12.80 12.49
C GLY A 215 -4.62 -13.36 13.04
N ARG A 216 -4.31 -14.60 12.69
CA ARG A 216 -3.10 -15.31 13.13
C ARG A 216 -2.55 -16.17 12.00
N PRO A 217 -1.85 -15.58 11.04
CA PRO A 217 -1.53 -14.15 10.83
C PRO A 217 -2.71 -13.35 10.27
N ALA A 218 -2.59 -12.00 10.24
CA ALA A 218 -3.64 -11.13 9.76
C ALA A 218 -3.40 -10.61 8.32
N LEU A 219 -2.14 -10.54 7.89
CA LEU A 219 -1.76 -9.85 6.65
C LEU A 219 -1.32 -10.81 5.52
N TRP A 220 -1.14 -12.07 5.79
CA TRP A 220 -0.74 -13.08 4.80
C TRP A 220 -1.09 -14.50 5.28
N ALA A 221 -1.17 -15.43 4.36
CA ALA A 221 -1.19 -16.86 4.65
C ALA A 221 0.27 -17.37 4.73
N HIS A 222 0.65 -18.05 5.83
CA HIS A 222 2.02 -18.56 5.99
C HIS A 222 2.40 -19.58 4.91
N GLU A 223 1.43 -20.36 4.42
CA GLU A 223 1.59 -21.31 3.34
C GLU A 223 2.00 -20.66 2.01
N ASN A 224 1.72 -19.36 1.84
CA ASN A 224 2.13 -18.61 0.65
C ASN A 224 3.57 -18.07 0.75
N LEU A 225 4.22 -18.19 1.91
CA LEU A 225 5.55 -17.61 2.13
C LEU A 225 6.64 -18.68 2.14
N SER A 226 7.76 -18.38 1.47
CA SER A 226 9.00 -19.09 1.73
C SER A 226 9.57 -18.70 3.10
N ASN A 227 10.43 -19.58 3.68
CA ASN A 227 11.13 -19.23 4.91
C ASN A 227 11.96 -17.94 4.76
N ALA A 228 12.60 -17.77 3.59
CA ALA A 228 13.41 -16.57 3.31
C ALA A 228 12.56 -15.29 3.33
N THR A 229 11.38 -15.32 2.73
CA THR A 229 10.43 -14.20 2.75
C THR A 229 9.93 -13.93 4.16
N HIS A 230 9.59 -14.97 4.93
CA HIS A 230 9.11 -14.84 6.30
C HIS A 230 10.18 -14.26 7.25
N GLU A 231 11.46 -14.59 7.08
CA GLU A 231 12.57 -13.99 7.82
C GLU A 231 12.81 -12.53 7.41
N TRP A 232 12.80 -12.27 6.09
CA TRP A 232 12.99 -10.92 5.52
C TRP A 232 11.98 -9.90 6.06
N LEU A 233 10.71 -10.30 6.27
CA LEU A 233 9.67 -9.45 6.84
C LEU A 233 10.07 -8.79 8.17
N SER A 234 10.99 -9.37 8.92
CA SER A 234 11.46 -8.82 10.19
C SER A 234 12.12 -7.44 10.04
N GLY A 235 12.68 -7.12 8.87
CA GLY A 235 13.31 -5.84 8.55
C GLY A 235 12.41 -4.84 7.82
N GLU A 236 11.19 -5.25 7.44
CA GLU A 236 10.34 -4.49 6.51
C GLU A 236 9.23 -3.68 7.19
N PHE A 237 9.15 -3.70 8.51
CA PHE A 237 8.14 -2.97 9.27
C PHE A 237 8.76 -2.12 10.39
N ALA A 238 8.33 -0.86 10.48
CA ALA A 238 8.76 0.07 11.52
C ALA A 238 7.62 0.98 12.02
N GLU A 239 7.96 2.21 12.40
CA GLU A 239 7.09 3.15 13.07
C GLU A 239 5.94 3.63 12.19
N VAL A 240 4.71 3.65 12.76
CA VAL A 240 3.53 4.28 12.18
C VAL A 240 2.94 5.25 13.20
N PRO A 241 2.65 6.51 12.84
CA PRO A 241 2.16 7.49 13.79
C PRO A 241 0.73 7.16 14.24
N VAL A 242 0.43 7.49 15.50
CA VAL A 242 -0.91 7.28 16.08
C VAL A 242 -1.97 8.12 15.35
N THR A 243 -1.58 9.28 14.78
CA THR A 243 -2.46 10.15 13.97
C THR A 243 -3.09 9.41 12.80
N PHE A 244 -2.37 8.50 12.16
CA PHE A 244 -2.90 7.63 11.12
C PHE A 244 -4.04 6.73 11.64
N PHE A 245 -3.89 6.11 12.82
CA PHE A 245 -4.94 5.26 13.38
C PHE A 245 -6.16 6.07 13.81
N GLU A 246 -6.00 7.33 14.23
CA GLU A 246 -7.10 8.25 14.54
C GLU A 246 -7.90 8.63 13.28
N GLU A 247 -7.22 8.93 12.17
CA GLU A 247 -7.86 9.21 10.87
C GLU A 247 -8.60 7.97 10.35
N MET A 248 -7.94 6.82 10.39
CA MET A 248 -8.55 5.56 9.98
C MET A 248 -9.76 5.20 10.84
N GLY A 249 -9.69 5.42 12.15
CA GLY A 249 -10.81 5.21 13.07
C GLY A 249 -12.03 6.07 12.73
N ARG A 250 -11.84 7.33 12.32
CA ARG A 250 -12.93 8.20 11.84
C ARG A 250 -13.57 7.62 10.58
N SER A 251 -12.75 7.23 9.61
CA SER A 251 -13.19 6.69 8.32
C SER A 251 -13.92 5.34 8.49
N ILE A 252 -13.42 4.46 9.35
CA ILE A 252 -14.10 3.19 9.68
C ILE A 252 -15.46 3.43 10.32
N ARG A 253 -15.60 4.41 11.22
CA ARG A 253 -16.89 4.76 11.84
C ARG A 253 -17.86 5.37 10.84
N ALA A 254 -17.38 6.19 9.92
CA ALA A 254 -18.18 6.75 8.82
C ALA A 254 -18.56 5.72 7.75
N GLY A 255 -17.82 4.59 7.65
CA GLY A 255 -18.01 3.57 6.62
C GLY A 255 -17.39 3.93 5.27
N HIS A 256 -16.70 5.06 5.19
CA HIS A 256 -15.97 5.56 4.00
C HIS A 256 -14.86 6.53 4.43
N MET A 257 -13.95 6.85 3.54
CA MET A 257 -12.90 7.83 3.80
C MET A 257 -13.50 9.23 4.02
N VAL A 258 -12.98 9.88 5.06
CA VAL A 258 -13.25 11.29 5.40
C VAL A 258 -11.92 12.01 5.54
N ALA A 259 -11.87 13.27 5.11
CA ALA A 259 -10.64 14.06 5.19
C ALA A 259 -10.20 14.28 6.65
N ALA A 260 -8.88 14.27 6.85
CA ALA A 260 -8.24 14.73 8.08
C ALA A 260 -7.54 16.06 7.81
N GLY A 261 -7.51 16.94 8.81
CA GLY A 261 -6.88 18.25 8.66
C GLY A 261 -7.72 19.25 7.86
N ASN A 262 -7.08 20.34 7.44
CA ASN A 262 -7.71 21.40 6.67
C ASN A 262 -7.03 21.51 5.29
N HIS A 263 -7.50 20.69 4.36
CA HIS A 263 -7.03 20.65 2.98
C HIS A 263 -8.17 21.05 2.07
N PRO A 264 -8.20 22.30 1.59
CA PRO A 264 -9.30 22.79 0.73
C PRO A 264 -9.39 22.07 -0.62
N GLU A 265 -8.32 21.38 -1.04
CA GLU A 265 -8.26 20.57 -2.25
C GLU A 265 -9.01 19.23 -2.12
N LEU A 266 -9.30 18.80 -0.88
CA LEU A 266 -9.91 17.52 -0.61
C LEU A 266 -11.37 17.66 -0.20
N PRO A 267 -12.28 16.77 -0.65
CA PRO A 267 -13.64 16.74 -0.16
C PRO A 267 -13.68 16.24 1.30
N GLU A 268 -14.59 16.78 2.11
CA GLU A 268 -14.82 16.26 3.47
C GLU A 268 -15.27 14.79 3.45
N ASN A 269 -16.04 14.42 2.43
CA ASN A 269 -16.56 13.06 2.21
C ASN A 269 -16.26 12.63 0.77
N TYR A 270 -15.37 11.65 0.62
CA TYR A 270 -14.88 11.18 -0.69
C TYR A 270 -15.90 10.36 -1.50
N VAL A 271 -17.05 10.05 -0.94
CA VAL A 271 -18.11 9.30 -1.63
C VAL A 271 -19.42 10.09 -1.75
N ALA A 272 -19.39 11.39 -1.42
CA ALA A 272 -20.56 12.26 -1.55
C ALA A 272 -20.91 12.55 -3.01
N GLU A 273 -19.88 12.68 -3.86
CA GLU A 273 -20.01 13.03 -5.28
C GLU A 273 -19.30 12.00 -6.17
N ALA A 274 -19.48 12.11 -7.46
CA ALA A 274 -18.77 11.28 -8.43
C ALA A 274 -17.26 11.53 -8.36
N PRO A 275 -16.41 10.49 -8.57
CA PRO A 275 -14.95 10.65 -8.61
C PRO A 275 -14.52 11.66 -9.68
N GLN A 276 -13.65 12.61 -9.32
CA GLN A 276 -13.11 13.60 -10.27
C GLN A 276 -11.84 13.05 -10.95
N THR A 277 -11.93 11.87 -11.52
CA THR A 277 -10.81 11.22 -12.22
C THR A 277 -11.28 10.46 -13.43
N ASP A 278 -10.50 10.55 -14.50
CA ASP A 278 -10.69 9.74 -15.71
C ASP A 278 -9.88 8.44 -15.68
N ALA A 279 -9.05 8.21 -14.66
CA ALA A 279 -8.31 6.98 -14.53
C ALA A 279 -9.23 5.75 -14.44
N ARG A 280 -8.91 4.69 -15.16
CA ARG A 280 -9.53 3.38 -14.98
C ARG A 280 -9.00 2.74 -13.70
N PHE A 281 -9.88 2.15 -12.88
CA PHE A 281 -9.48 1.44 -11.67
C PHE A 281 -9.69 -0.08 -11.83
N ALA A 282 -8.67 -0.84 -11.42
CA ALA A 282 -8.77 -2.26 -11.16
C ALA A 282 -8.66 -2.49 -9.65
N PHE A 283 -9.75 -2.89 -9.01
CA PHE A 283 -9.78 -3.17 -7.58
C PHE A 283 -9.41 -4.62 -7.33
N ILE A 284 -8.38 -4.87 -6.51
CA ILE A 284 -7.90 -6.21 -6.17
C ILE A 284 -7.98 -6.42 -4.67
N ALA A 285 -8.43 -7.59 -4.22
CA ALA A 285 -8.37 -8.01 -2.84
C ALA A 285 -8.11 -9.50 -2.70
N GLY A 286 -7.19 -9.89 -1.82
CA GLY A 286 -7.09 -11.25 -1.33
C GLY A 286 -8.28 -11.59 -0.44
N MET A 287 -8.90 -12.76 -0.63
CA MET A 287 -10.11 -13.15 0.09
C MET A 287 -9.84 -13.50 1.57
N ASP A 288 -8.59 -13.81 1.91
CA ASP A 288 -8.16 -14.16 3.28
C ASP A 288 -7.55 -12.95 4.02
N ASN A 289 -7.75 -11.74 3.50
CA ASN A 289 -7.26 -10.50 4.10
C ASN A 289 -8.01 -10.18 5.42
N LEU A 290 -7.28 -10.19 6.54
CA LEU A 290 -7.79 -9.87 7.88
C LEU A 290 -7.24 -8.54 8.44
N CYS A 291 -6.61 -7.74 7.59
CA CYS A 291 -6.29 -6.33 7.84
C CYS A 291 -7.44 -5.43 7.36
N PHE A 292 -7.71 -5.43 6.07
CA PHE A 292 -8.92 -4.87 5.45
C PHE A 292 -9.67 -5.99 4.74
N LEU A 293 -10.91 -6.23 5.15
CA LEU A 293 -11.73 -7.28 4.56
C LEU A 293 -11.94 -7.03 3.06
N PRO A 294 -12.10 -8.08 2.23
CA PRO A 294 -12.35 -7.95 0.78
C PRO A 294 -13.51 -7.01 0.44
N GLU A 295 -14.47 -6.89 1.37
CA GLU A 295 -15.59 -5.97 1.29
C GLU A 295 -15.15 -4.50 1.12
N SER A 296 -13.94 -4.12 1.55
CA SER A 296 -13.37 -2.79 1.33
C SER A 296 -13.28 -2.45 -0.15
N GLN A 297 -12.74 -3.36 -0.95
CA GLN A 297 -12.62 -3.18 -2.40
C GLN A 297 -13.96 -3.37 -3.12
N GLN A 298 -14.80 -4.31 -2.67
CA GLN A 298 -16.14 -4.50 -3.22
C GLN A 298 -16.99 -3.23 -3.09
N ARG A 299 -16.96 -2.57 -1.93
CA ARG A 299 -17.70 -1.32 -1.71
C ARG A 299 -17.13 -0.17 -2.54
N SER A 300 -15.80 -0.07 -2.63
CA SER A 300 -15.16 0.95 -3.45
C SER A 300 -15.47 0.75 -4.93
N TYR A 301 -15.34 -0.47 -5.45
CA TYR A 301 -15.79 -0.81 -6.81
C TYR A 301 -17.26 -0.47 -7.03
N GLY A 302 -18.16 -0.83 -6.10
CA GLY A 302 -19.57 -0.53 -6.20
C GLY A 302 -19.87 0.97 -6.31
N PHE A 303 -19.12 1.80 -5.55
CA PHE A 303 -19.20 3.25 -5.66
C PHE A 303 -18.76 3.75 -7.04
N PHE A 304 -17.60 3.30 -7.53
CA PHE A 304 -17.09 3.69 -8.84
C PHE A 304 -18.03 3.23 -9.96
N ASN A 305 -18.45 1.96 -9.94
CA ASN A 305 -19.34 1.40 -10.97
C ASN A 305 -20.72 2.06 -11.01
N LYS A 306 -21.21 2.59 -9.89
CA LYS A 306 -22.44 3.40 -9.84
C LYS A 306 -22.33 4.67 -10.66
N HIS A 307 -21.18 5.35 -10.63
CA HIS A 307 -20.97 6.63 -11.32
C HIS A 307 -20.44 6.47 -12.75
N ARG A 308 -19.75 5.37 -13.05
CA ARG A 308 -19.13 5.09 -14.35
C ARG A 308 -19.21 3.60 -14.72
N PRO A 309 -20.41 3.10 -15.04
CA PRO A 309 -20.66 1.67 -15.27
C PRO A 309 -19.75 1.08 -16.34
N GLY A 310 -19.15 -0.09 -16.04
CA GLY A 310 -18.33 -0.85 -16.98
C GLY A 310 -16.92 -0.30 -17.25
N LYS A 311 -16.52 0.79 -16.60
CA LYS A 311 -15.16 1.35 -16.77
C LYS A 311 -14.13 0.63 -15.93
N ASP A 312 -14.50 0.15 -14.76
CA ASP A 312 -13.63 -0.37 -13.72
C ASP A 312 -13.82 -1.89 -13.55
N SER A 313 -12.85 -2.56 -12.94
CA SER A 313 -12.86 -4.01 -12.68
C SER A 313 -12.69 -4.34 -11.20
N LEU A 314 -13.08 -5.56 -10.80
CA LEU A 314 -12.92 -6.10 -9.45
C LEU A 314 -12.41 -7.53 -9.51
N HIS A 315 -11.31 -7.81 -8.82
CA HIS A 315 -10.72 -9.14 -8.71
C HIS A 315 -10.62 -9.55 -7.23
N LEU A 316 -11.27 -10.64 -6.88
CA LEU A 316 -11.20 -11.26 -5.56
C LEU A 316 -10.38 -12.52 -5.67
N ILE A 317 -9.22 -12.57 -5.03
CA ILE A 317 -8.23 -13.64 -5.21
C ILE A 317 -8.29 -14.61 -4.03
N PRO A 318 -8.78 -15.85 -4.24
CA PRO A 318 -8.85 -16.87 -3.19
C PRO A 318 -7.47 -17.29 -2.71
N GLY A 319 -7.35 -17.61 -1.41
CA GLY A 319 -6.11 -18.15 -0.83
C GLY A 319 -5.01 -17.11 -0.60
N TYR A 320 -5.28 -15.83 -0.84
CA TYR A 320 -4.36 -14.72 -0.60
C TYR A 320 -4.89 -13.75 0.44
N GLY A 321 -3.98 -13.25 1.27
CA GLY A 321 -4.26 -12.24 2.29
C GLY A 321 -4.03 -10.81 1.79
N HIS A 322 -3.43 -9.99 2.67
CA HIS A 322 -3.22 -8.56 2.42
C HIS A 322 -1.96 -8.28 1.60
N LEU A 323 -0.84 -8.91 1.94
CA LEU A 323 0.50 -8.62 1.41
C LEU A 323 1.07 -9.73 0.52
N ASP A 324 0.68 -10.96 0.72
CA ASP A 324 1.15 -12.10 -0.05
C ASP A 324 0.72 -12.07 -1.53
N ILE A 325 -0.21 -11.19 -1.90
CA ILE A 325 -0.46 -10.74 -3.28
C ILE A 325 0.85 -10.32 -3.99
N PHE A 326 1.81 -9.73 -3.25
CA PHE A 326 3.09 -9.25 -3.81
C PHE A 326 4.28 -10.13 -3.43
N PHE A 327 4.26 -10.75 -2.25
CA PHE A 327 5.41 -11.53 -1.77
C PHE A 327 5.13 -13.02 -1.54
N GLY A 328 3.97 -13.49 -1.96
CA GLY A 328 3.69 -14.92 -2.04
C GLY A 328 4.62 -15.63 -3.01
N GLU A 329 5.04 -16.84 -2.69
CA GLU A 329 5.98 -17.62 -3.50
C GLU A 329 5.43 -17.90 -4.92
N ASN A 330 4.10 -18.07 -5.03
CA ASN A 330 3.38 -18.29 -6.28
C ASN A 330 2.68 -17.04 -6.83
N ALA A 331 2.88 -15.85 -6.22
CA ALA A 331 2.24 -14.62 -6.66
C ALA A 331 2.51 -14.30 -8.14
N TRP A 332 3.69 -14.66 -8.66
CA TRP A 332 4.05 -14.47 -10.05
C TRP A 332 3.17 -15.25 -11.04
N GLN A 333 2.54 -16.34 -10.62
CA GLN A 333 1.59 -17.13 -11.41
C GLN A 333 0.14 -16.75 -11.17
N ASP A 334 -0.20 -16.40 -9.92
CA ASP A 334 -1.60 -16.30 -9.48
C ASP A 334 -2.11 -14.86 -9.46
N THR A 335 -1.25 -13.89 -9.15
CA THR A 335 -1.66 -12.50 -8.93
C THR A 335 -1.07 -11.51 -9.92
N PHE A 336 0.22 -11.65 -10.29
CA PHE A 336 0.87 -10.70 -11.19
C PHE A 336 0.28 -10.69 -12.60
N PRO A 337 -0.16 -11.81 -13.21
CA PRO A 337 -0.83 -11.77 -14.50
C PRO A 337 -2.07 -10.87 -14.50
N ILE A 338 -2.86 -10.88 -13.42
CA ILE A 338 -4.03 -10.01 -13.26
C ILE A 338 -3.61 -8.53 -13.27
N ILE A 339 -2.55 -8.19 -12.52
CA ILE A 339 -2.03 -6.82 -12.46
C ILE A 339 -1.54 -6.36 -13.83
N ILE A 340 -0.79 -7.20 -14.53
CA ILE A 340 -0.24 -6.90 -15.86
C ILE A 340 -1.35 -6.73 -16.90
N ASP A 341 -2.35 -7.61 -16.92
CA ASP A 341 -3.49 -7.53 -17.84
C ASP A 341 -4.27 -6.23 -17.64
N GLU A 342 -4.46 -5.82 -16.38
CA GLU A 342 -5.13 -4.57 -16.05
C GLU A 342 -4.33 -3.33 -16.47
N LEU A 343 -3.02 -3.35 -16.30
CA LEU A 343 -2.13 -2.28 -16.77
C LEU A 343 -2.09 -2.23 -18.30
N ASN A 344 -2.16 -3.35 -18.99
CA ASN A 344 -2.17 -3.43 -20.46
C ASN A 344 -3.54 -3.11 -21.09
N GLY A 345 -4.59 -2.92 -20.27
CA GLY A 345 -5.91 -2.47 -20.73
C GLY A 345 -6.70 -3.53 -21.49
N HIS A 346 -6.70 -4.80 -21.00
CA HIS A 346 -7.39 -5.92 -21.64
C HIS A 346 -7.22 -5.91 -23.18
N GLN A 347 -6.01 -6.15 -23.64
CA GLN A 347 -5.85 -6.47 -25.06
C GLN A 347 -6.63 -7.77 -25.28
N GLU A 348 -7.82 -7.67 -25.88
CA GLU A 348 -8.46 -8.85 -26.48
C GLU A 348 -7.40 -9.53 -27.33
N LEU A 349 -7.00 -10.74 -26.92
CA LEU A 349 -6.22 -11.60 -27.79
C LEU A 349 -7.07 -11.82 -29.02
N THR A 350 -6.81 -11.01 -30.05
CA THR A 350 -7.41 -11.21 -31.37
C THR A 350 -7.02 -12.63 -31.80
N PRO A 351 -7.97 -13.49 -32.11
CA PRO A 351 -7.74 -14.91 -32.42
C PRO A 351 -6.86 -15.10 -33.65
#